data_6ec08fa9135d1b819e5c4e37c512a24b
#
_entry.id   6ec08fa9135d1b819e5c4e37c512a24b
#
_cell.length_a   1.000
_cell.length_b   1.000
_cell.length_c   1.000
_cell.angle_alpha   90.00
_cell.angle_beta   90.00
_cell.angle_gamma   90.00
#
_symmetry.space_group_name_H-M   'P 1'
#
loop_
_entity.id
_entity.type
_entity.pdbx_description
1 polymer ?
#
loop_
_entity_poly.entity_id
_entity_poly.type
_entity_poly.pdbx_seq_one_letter_code
_entity_poly.pdbx_strand_id
1 'polypeptide(L)'
;VKENSMDFFSILTLLGGLAMFLYGMQVMGDGLAKVSGGKLEQILENLTSSKWKAVLLGMCVTAVIQSSSATTVMVVGFVNSGIMKLTQAVGIIMGANIGTTITSWILSLTGIESSNFFISLLKPSSFSPILALVGIVLLTFTKSSRKKDVGTILLGFAVLMFGMESMSGAVKPLADVPEFTGLLL
;
A
#
# COMPACT_ATOMS: atom_id res chain seq x y z
N VAL A 1 29.96 -11.19 18.72
CA VAL A 1 28.59 -11.52 19.14
C VAL A 1 27.72 -10.37 18.64
N LYS A 2 27.03 -10.52 17.52
CA LYS A 2 25.97 -9.58 17.10
C LYS A 2 24.78 -9.87 18.02
N GLU A 3 24.52 -9.00 18.97
CA GLU A 3 23.24 -8.97 19.67
C GLU A 3 22.14 -8.72 18.62
N ASN A 4 21.28 -9.72 18.42
CA ASN A 4 20.06 -9.63 17.61
C ASN A 4 18.94 -8.88 18.38
N SER A 5 19.30 -7.84 19.12
CA SER A 5 18.33 -6.95 19.77
C SER A 5 17.95 -5.83 18.83
N MET A 6 16.71 -5.35 18.92
CA MET A 6 16.32 -4.12 18.25
C MET A 6 17.23 -2.99 18.74
N ASP A 7 18.13 -2.55 17.88
CA ASP A 7 18.99 -1.41 18.15
C ASP A 7 18.17 -0.11 18.09
N PHE A 8 18.59 0.91 18.81
CA PHE A 8 17.97 2.25 18.79
C PHE A 8 17.74 2.76 17.34
N PHE A 9 18.66 2.48 16.43
CA PHE A 9 18.54 2.82 15.02
C PHE A 9 17.42 2.06 14.30
N SER A 10 17.16 0.81 14.69
CA SER A 10 16.02 0.03 14.14
C SER A 10 14.69 0.65 14.57
N ILE A 11 14.58 1.12 15.82
CA ILE A 11 13.39 1.83 16.31
C ILE A 11 13.18 3.14 15.53
N LEU A 12 14.25 3.92 15.34
CA LEU A 12 14.18 5.16 14.55
C LEU A 12 13.77 4.87 13.09
N THR A 13 14.29 3.81 12.49
CA THR A 13 13.94 3.38 11.13
C THR A 13 12.46 2.95 11.06
N LEU A 14 11.98 2.22 12.06
CA LEU A 14 10.57 1.83 12.16
C LEU A 14 9.65 3.05 12.25
N LEU A 15 9.96 3.99 13.14
CA LEU A 15 9.18 5.23 13.31
C LEU A 15 9.25 6.12 12.07
N GLY A 16 10.43 6.25 11.46
CA GLY A 16 10.61 6.97 10.19
C GLY A 16 9.83 6.33 9.05
N GLY A 17 9.88 5.01 8.95
CA GLY A 17 9.08 4.24 7.98
C GLY A 17 7.58 4.44 8.18
N LEU A 18 7.11 4.42 9.43
CA LEU A 18 5.71 4.69 9.77
C LEU A 18 5.30 6.12 9.37
N ALA A 19 6.14 7.10 9.66
CA ALA A 19 5.88 8.48 9.26
C ALA A 19 5.77 8.64 7.73
N MET A 20 6.68 8.02 6.98
CA MET A 20 6.63 7.99 5.51
C MET A 20 5.38 7.28 4.99
N PHE A 21 5.02 6.14 5.59
CA PHE A 21 3.82 5.39 5.24
C PHE A 21 2.56 6.25 5.41
N LEU A 22 2.38 6.87 6.57
CA LEU A 22 1.23 7.72 6.87
C LEU A 22 1.19 8.95 5.96
N TYR A 23 2.33 9.59 5.73
CA TYR A 23 2.43 10.75 4.84
C TYR A 23 2.13 10.38 3.38
N GLY A 24 2.69 9.27 2.89
CA GLY A 24 2.41 8.76 1.55
C GLY A 24 0.93 8.45 1.34
N MET A 25 0.28 7.85 2.34
CA MET A 25 -1.15 7.57 2.33
C MET A 25 -1.98 8.86 2.25
N GLN A 26 -1.62 9.87 3.03
CA GLN A 26 -2.30 11.18 3.00
C GLN A 26 -2.13 11.87 1.64
N VAL A 27 -0.91 11.97 1.13
CA VAL A 27 -0.61 12.60 -0.16
C VAL A 27 -1.33 11.89 -1.31
N MET A 28 -1.35 10.56 -1.29
CA MET A 28 -2.07 9.77 -2.29
C MET A 28 -3.59 10.03 -2.22
N GLY A 29 -4.15 10.07 -1.01
CA GLY A 29 -5.57 10.36 -0.78
C GLY A 29 -5.97 11.75 -1.27
N ASP A 30 -5.18 12.77 -0.95
CA ASP A 30 -5.38 14.15 -1.38
C ASP A 30 -5.31 14.28 -2.91
N GLY A 31 -4.34 13.60 -3.53
CA GLY A 31 -4.21 13.54 -4.99
C GLY A 31 -5.42 12.89 -5.64
N LEU A 32 -5.91 11.79 -5.09
CA LEU A 32 -7.10 11.08 -5.57
C LEU A 32 -8.36 11.95 -5.46
N ALA A 33 -8.54 12.65 -4.34
CA ALA A 33 -9.65 13.59 -4.14
C ALA A 33 -9.63 14.72 -5.17
N LYS A 34 -8.45 15.27 -5.49
CA LYS A 34 -8.28 16.33 -6.50
C LYS A 34 -8.57 15.83 -7.92
N VAL A 35 -8.03 14.65 -8.31
CA VAL A 35 -8.27 14.07 -9.64
C VAL A 35 -9.74 13.79 -9.86
N SER A 36 -10.44 13.32 -8.84
CA SER A 36 -11.88 13.02 -8.92
C SER A 36 -12.77 14.27 -9.00
N GLY A 37 -12.19 15.46 -8.77
CA GLY A 37 -12.92 16.74 -8.88
C GLY A 37 -14.12 16.84 -7.94
N GLY A 38 -14.04 16.27 -6.75
CA GLY A 38 -15.13 16.21 -5.78
C GLY A 38 -16.17 15.11 -6.07
N LYS A 39 -15.94 14.26 -7.09
CA LYS A 39 -16.82 13.13 -7.44
C LYS A 39 -16.32 11.80 -6.88
N LEU A 40 -15.33 11.83 -5.99
CA LEU A 40 -14.73 10.61 -5.44
C LEU A 40 -15.78 9.71 -4.80
N GLU A 41 -16.71 10.30 -4.04
CA GLU A 41 -17.82 9.60 -3.42
C GLU A 41 -18.71 8.90 -4.47
N GLN A 42 -19.09 9.58 -5.55
CA GLN A 42 -19.86 8.99 -6.65
C GLN A 42 -19.12 7.89 -7.38
N ILE A 43 -17.83 8.06 -7.60
CA ILE A 43 -16.98 7.03 -8.23
C ILE A 43 -16.92 5.79 -7.33
N LEU A 44 -16.66 5.96 -6.05
CA LEU A 44 -16.66 4.86 -5.09
C LEU A 44 -18.04 4.22 -4.95
N GLU A 45 -19.13 5.01 -4.93
CA GLU A 45 -20.48 4.50 -4.88
C GLU A 45 -20.79 3.63 -6.13
N ASN A 46 -20.41 4.06 -7.32
CA ASN A 46 -20.57 3.29 -8.55
C ASN A 46 -19.73 2.01 -8.57
N LEU A 47 -18.46 2.09 -8.12
CA LEU A 47 -17.55 0.95 -8.05
C LEU A 47 -17.94 -0.04 -6.94
N THR A 48 -18.71 0.39 -5.95
CA THR A 48 -19.17 -0.43 -4.84
C THR A 48 -20.68 -0.63 -4.81
N SER A 49 -21.37 -0.33 -5.92
CA SER A 49 -22.83 -0.44 -6.06
C SER A 49 -23.37 -1.86 -5.82
N SER A 50 -22.54 -2.87 -5.94
CA SER A 50 -22.81 -4.27 -5.63
C SER A 50 -21.75 -4.80 -4.69
N LYS A 51 -22.13 -5.71 -3.78
CA LYS A 51 -21.20 -6.39 -2.86
C LYS A 51 -20.04 -7.05 -3.62
N TRP A 52 -20.31 -7.67 -4.75
CA TRP A 52 -19.30 -8.32 -5.58
C TRP A 52 -18.32 -7.33 -6.20
N LYS A 53 -18.81 -6.17 -6.64
CA LYS A 53 -17.93 -5.10 -7.14
C LYS A 53 -17.03 -4.53 -6.03
N ALA A 54 -17.57 -4.35 -4.83
CA ALA A 54 -16.79 -3.90 -3.69
C ALA A 54 -15.68 -4.91 -3.32
N VAL A 55 -16.00 -6.21 -3.32
CA VAL A 55 -15.02 -7.28 -3.09
C VAL A 55 -13.95 -7.25 -4.19
N LEU A 56 -14.34 -7.18 -5.46
CA LEU A 56 -13.39 -7.12 -6.57
C LEU A 56 -12.48 -5.88 -6.47
N LEU A 57 -13.05 -4.73 -6.11
CA LEU A 57 -12.26 -3.51 -5.89
C LEU A 57 -11.24 -3.71 -4.77
N GLY A 58 -11.65 -4.28 -3.64
CA GLY A 58 -10.75 -4.57 -2.51
C GLY A 58 -9.62 -5.52 -2.90
N MET A 59 -9.93 -6.57 -3.68
CA MET A 59 -8.93 -7.49 -4.22
C MET A 59 -7.92 -6.77 -5.12
N CYS A 60 -8.40 -5.95 -6.06
CA CYS A 60 -7.53 -5.20 -6.98
C CYS A 60 -6.65 -4.19 -6.24
N VAL A 61 -7.24 -3.42 -5.31
CA VAL A 61 -6.49 -2.44 -4.50
C VAL A 61 -5.39 -3.14 -3.70
N THR A 62 -5.73 -4.25 -3.04
CA THR A 62 -4.76 -4.99 -2.23
C THR A 62 -3.69 -5.65 -3.11
N ALA A 63 -4.04 -6.14 -4.30
CA ALA A 63 -3.06 -6.68 -5.24
C ALA A 63 -2.03 -5.63 -5.68
N VAL A 64 -2.44 -4.36 -5.79
CA VAL A 64 -1.54 -3.24 -6.12
C VAL A 64 -0.73 -2.79 -4.91
N ILE A 65 -1.40 -2.54 -3.77
CA ILE A 65 -0.76 -2.05 -2.54
C ILE A 65 0.04 -3.16 -1.83
N GLN A 66 -0.28 -4.42 -2.09
CA GLN A 66 0.31 -5.62 -1.45
C GLN A 66 0.16 -5.63 0.09
N SER A 67 -0.85 -4.92 0.60
CA SER A 67 -1.13 -4.84 2.04
C SER A 67 -2.62 -4.68 2.29
N SER A 68 -3.24 -5.72 2.84
CA SER A 68 -4.65 -5.67 3.27
C SER A 68 -4.86 -4.75 4.47
N SER A 69 -3.86 -4.64 5.35
CA SER A 69 -3.90 -3.73 6.49
C SER A 69 -3.90 -2.27 6.03
N ALA A 70 -3.02 -1.90 5.09
CA ALA A 70 -2.99 -0.56 4.50
C ALA A 70 -4.31 -0.24 3.78
N THR A 71 -4.84 -1.18 3.00
CA THR A 71 -6.14 -1.05 2.33
C THR A 71 -7.25 -0.84 3.36
N THR A 72 -7.26 -1.60 4.46
CA THR A 72 -8.26 -1.48 5.52
C THR A 72 -8.19 -0.10 6.19
N VAL A 73 -7.00 0.36 6.58
CA VAL A 73 -6.81 1.69 7.20
C VAL A 73 -7.28 2.80 6.28
N MET A 74 -6.95 2.73 4.99
CA MET A 74 -7.41 3.70 3.99
C MET A 74 -8.95 3.71 3.88
N VAL A 75 -9.57 2.54 3.82
CA VAL A 75 -11.03 2.40 3.74
C VAL A 75 -11.72 2.94 5.00
N VAL A 76 -11.16 2.66 6.19
CA VAL A 76 -11.65 3.23 7.46
C VAL A 76 -11.54 4.76 7.44
N GLY A 77 -10.43 5.30 6.91
CA GLY A 77 -10.27 6.74 6.71
C GLY A 77 -11.36 7.34 5.81
N PHE A 78 -11.73 6.66 4.73
CA PHE A 78 -12.81 7.09 3.83
C PHE A 78 -14.20 7.04 4.50
N VAL A 79 -14.45 6.04 5.34
CA VAL A 79 -15.69 5.97 6.13
C VAL A 79 -15.75 7.12 7.14
N ASN A 80 -14.65 7.35 7.86
CA ASN A 80 -14.58 8.42 8.87
C ASN A 80 -14.73 9.83 8.27
N SER A 81 -14.22 10.03 7.06
CA SER A 81 -14.36 11.31 6.32
C SER A 81 -15.70 11.46 5.61
N GLY A 82 -16.60 10.46 5.70
CA GLY A 82 -17.91 10.49 5.03
C GLY A 82 -17.88 10.24 3.52
N ILE A 83 -16.70 9.90 2.97
CA ILE A 83 -16.53 9.61 1.53
C ILE A 83 -17.14 8.26 1.15
N MET A 84 -17.25 7.34 2.10
CA MET A 84 -17.71 5.97 1.87
C MET A 84 -18.68 5.51 2.96
N LYS A 85 -19.71 4.75 2.57
CA LYS A 85 -20.62 4.10 3.53
C LYS A 85 -19.97 2.84 4.13
N LEU A 86 -20.29 2.54 5.38
CA LEU A 86 -19.79 1.34 6.08
C LEU A 86 -20.10 0.04 5.32
N THR A 87 -21.28 -0.05 4.71
CA THR A 87 -21.69 -1.24 3.93
C THR A 87 -20.80 -1.49 2.70
N GLN A 88 -20.28 -0.42 2.09
CA GLN A 88 -19.33 -0.49 0.98
C GLN A 88 -17.94 -0.91 1.49
N ALA A 89 -17.53 -0.32 2.60
CA ALA A 89 -16.26 -0.62 3.27
C ALA A 89 -16.11 -2.11 3.62
N VAL A 90 -17.16 -2.73 4.16
CA VAL A 90 -17.15 -4.16 4.49
C VAL A 90 -16.83 -5.01 3.25
N GLY A 91 -17.45 -4.74 2.11
CA GLY A 91 -17.16 -5.45 0.87
C GLY A 91 -15.70 -5.31 0.42
N ILE A 92 -15.16 -4.10 0.50
CA ILE A 92 -13.76 -3.84 0.12
C ILE A 92 -12.79 -4.55 1.08
N ILE A 93 -13.04 -4.53 2.38
CA ILE A 93 -12.20 -5.21 3.38
C ILE A 93 -12.21 -6.73 3.18
N MET A 94 -13.38 -7.31 2.90
CA MET A 94 -13.47 -8.73 2.54
C MET A 94 -12.65 -9.05 1.28
N GLY A 95 -12.75 -8.19 0.27
CA GLY A 95 -11.97 -8.30 -0.96
C GLY A 95 -10.46 -8.18 -0.72
N ALA A 96 -10.06 -7.26 0.15
CA ALA A 96 -8.66 -7.07 0.52
C ALA A 96 -8.06 -8.35 1.14
N ASN A 97 -8.80 -9.00 2.03
CA ASN A 97 -8.37 -10.27 2.63
C ASN A 97 -8.23 -11.39 1.60
N ILE A 98 -9.21 -11.52 0.70
CA ILE A 98 -9.14 -12.48 -0.42
C ILE A 98 -7.94 -12.16 -1.32
N GLY A 99 -7.72 -10.89 -1.64
CA GLY A 99 -6.60 -10.43 -2.47
C GLY A 99 -5.25 -10.82 -1.90
N THR A 100 -5.07 -10.69 -0.59
CA THR A 100 -3.86 -11.13 0.11
C THR A 100 -3.64 -12.64 -0.04
N THR A 101 -4.68 -13.43 0.12
CA THR A 101 -4.61 -14.90 -0.03
C THR A 101 -4.22 -15.30 -1.46
N ILE A 102 -4.85 -14.68 -2.46
CA ILE A 102 -4.54 -14.93 -3.88
C ILE A 102 -3.09 -14.55 -4.18
N THR A 103 -2.64 -13.39 -3.68
CA THR A 103 -1.25 -12.94 -3.85
C THR A 103 -0.27 -13.92 -3.21
N SER A 104 -0.56 -14.40 -2.01
CA SER A 104 0.25 -15.41 -1.32
C SER A 104 0.31 -16.73 -2.09
N TRP A 105 -0.79 -17.15 -2.70
CA TRP A 105 -0.84 -18.33 -3.55
C TRP A 105 0.02 -18.15 -4.81
N ILE A 106 -0.11 -17.02 -5.48
CA ILE A 106 0.71 -16.71 -6.68
C ILE A 106 2.19 -16.72 -6.30
N LEU A 107 2.57 -16.10 -5.18
CA LEU A 107 3.94 -16.09 -4.69
C LEU A 107 4.43 -17.48 -4.30
N SER A 108 3.59 -18.32 -3.72
CA SER A 108 3.91 -19.71 -3.40
C SER A 108 4.16 -20.55 -4.66
N LEU A 109 3.38 -20.33 -5.71
CA LEU A 109 3.58 -20.98 -7.01
C LEU A 109 4.85 -20.48 -7.72
N THR A 110 5.25 -19.22 -7.48
CA THR A 110 6.48 -18.63 -8.02
C THR A 110 7.72 -18.92 -7.17
N GLY A 111 7.56 -19.52 -5.99
CA GLY A 111 8.65 -19.99 -5.11
C GLY A 111 9.50 -21.12 -5.71
N ILE A 112 9.09 -21.67 -6.83
CA ILE A 112 9.95 -22.41 -7.76
C ILE A 112 10.88 -21.34 -8.38
N GLU A 113 12.16 -21.38 -8.04
CA GLU A 113 13.25 -20.53 -8.50
C GLU A 113 13.15 -20.22 -10.00
N SER A 114 12.35 -19.27 -10.39
CA SER A 114 12.40 -18.68 -11.70
C SER A 114 12.97 -17.27 -11.56
N SER A 115 14.21 -17.11 -11.99
CA SER A 115 14.89 -15.86 -12.22
C SER A 115 14.18 -15.03 -13.33
N ASN A 116 12.86 -15.06 -13.37
CA ASN A 116 12.08 -14.33 -14.36
C ASN A 116 12.05 -12.85 -13.97
N PHE A 117 12.74 -12.05 -14.75
CA PHE A 117 12.77 -10.59 -14.68
C PHE A 117 11.36 -9.97 -14.49
N PHE A 118 10.34 -10.53 -15.15
CA PHE A 118 8.95 -10.07 -15.04
C PHE A 118 8.36 -10.25 -13.63
N ILE A 119 8.69 -11.31 -12.92
CA ILE A 119 8.20 -11.57 -11.56
C ILE A 119 8.87 -10.61 -10.57
N SER A 120 10.16 -10.34 -10.75
CA SER A 120 10.89 -9.36 -9.95
C SER A 120 10.35 -7.94 -10.16
N LEU A 121 9.92 -7.61 -11.37
CA LEU A 121 9.35 -6.29 -11.69
C LEU A 121 7.97 -6.07 -11.04
N LEU A 122 7.22 -7.15 -10.78
CA LEU A 122 5.90 -7.08 -10.11
C LEU A 122 6.00 -6.88 -8.60
N LYS A 123 7.18 -6.98 -8.00
CA LYS A 123 7.37 -6.68 -6.57
C LYS A 123 7.21 -5.18 -6.32
N PRO A 124 6.46 -4.76 -5.29
CA PRO A 124 6.27 -3.34 -4.96
C PRO A 124 7.57 -2.57 -4.79
N SER A 125 8.59 -3.19 -4.21
CA SER A 125 9.94 -2.64 -4.07
C SER A 125 10.62 -2.33 -5.41
N SER A 126 10.28 -3.05 -6.48
CA SER A 126 10.89 -2.86 -7.80
C SER A 126 10.21 -1.80 -8.63
N PHE A 127 8.89 -1.69 -8.57
CA PHE A 127 8.17 -0.69 -9.39
C PHE A 127 7.94 0.65 -8.67
N SER A 128 7.96 0.71 -7.35
CA SER A 128 7.75 1.96 -6.60
C SER A 128 8.77 3.06 -6.92
N PRO A 129 10.08 2.79 -7.14
CA PRO A 129 11.02 3.82 -7.59
C PRO A 129 10.67 4.39 -8.97
N ILE A 130 10.16 3.55 -9.88
CA ILE A 130 9.73 3.98 -11.20
C ILE A 130 8.53 4.91 -11.08
N LEU A 131 7.55 4.57 -10.23
CA LEU A 131 6.41 5.43 -9.97
C LEU A 131 6.80 6.75 -9.31
N ALA A 132 7.80 6.74 -8.41
CA ALA A 132 8.35 7.96 -7.83
C ALA A 132 8.96 8.87 -8.89
N LEU A 133 9.77 8.30 -9.79
CA LEU A 133 10.39 9.04 -10.89
C LEU A 133 9.35 9.65 -11.82
N VAL A 134 8.38 8.87 -12.25
CA VAL A 134 7.27 9.34 -13.11
C VAL A 134 6.46 10.41 -12.37
N GLY A 135 6.16 10.19 -11.09
CA GLY A 135 5.43 11.14 -10.25
C GLY A 135 6.13 12.49 -10.16
N ILE A 136 7.44 12.50 -9.85
CA ILE A 136 8.19 13.77 -9.74
C ILE A 136 8.33 14.48 -11.08
N VAL A 137 8.51 13.74 -12.18
CA VAL A 137 8.55 14.30 -13.54
C VAL A 137 7.20 14.97 -13.87
N LEU A 138 6.08 14.33 -13.58
CA LEU A 138 4.75 14.91 -13.79
C LEU A 138 4.52 16.16 -12.92
N LEU A 139 4.97 16.16 -11.68
CA LEU A 139 4.84 17.30 -10.79
C LEU A 139 5.66 18.50 -11.25
N THR A 140 6.90 18.25 -11.70
CA THR A 140 7.87 19.30 -11.99
C THR A 140 7.71 19.87 -13.40
N PHE A 141 7.58 18.99 -14.40
CA PHE A 141 7.67 19.39 -15.80
C PHE A 141 6.32 19.61 -16.48
N THR A 142 5.20 19.23 -15.83
CA THR A 142 3.88 19.38 -16.44
C THR A 142 3.17 20.65 -15.97
N LYS A 143 2.53 21.37 -16.89
CA LYS A 143 1.71 22.56 -16.59
C LYS A 143 0.24 22.22 -16.29
N SER A 144 -0.22 21.02 -16.67
CA SER A 144 -1.61 20.59 -16.48
C SER A 144 -1.88 20.18 -15.04
N SER A 145 -2.89 20.78 -14.40
CA SER A 145 -3.29 20.47 -13.03
C SER A 145 -3.60 18.97 -12.85
N ARG A 146 -4.40 18.38 -13.74
CA ARG A 146 -4.74 16.94 -13.66
C ARG A 146 -3.52 16.03 -13.69
N LYS A 147 -2.52 16.34 -14.52
CA LYS A 147 -1.29 15.52 -14.59
C LYS A 147 -0.44 15.70 -13.33
N LYS A 148 -0.44 16.89 -12.73
CA LYS A 148 0.20 17.12 -11.42
C LYS A 148 -0.48 16.31 -10.32
N ASP A 149 -1.81 16.27 -10.31
CA ASP A 149 -2.57 15.49 -9.32
C ASP A 149 -2.29 13.99 -9.46
N VAL A 150 -2.19 13.47 -10.71
CA VAL A 150 -1.75 12.10 -10.97
C VAL A 150 -0.30 11.89 -10.49
N GLY A 151 0.59 12.84 -10.74
CA GLY A 151 1.96 12.81 -10.23
C GLY A 151 2.01 12.74 -8.70
N THR A 152 1.13 13.49 -8.01
CA THR A 152 0.97 13.45 -6.55
C THR A 152 0.55 12.07 -6.07
N ILE A 153 -0.41 11.43 -6.73
CA ILE A 153 -0.85 10.05 -6.41
C ILE A 153 0.30 9.07 -6.54
N LEU A 154 1.02 9.10 -7.66
CA LEU A 154 2.14 8.18 -7.92
C LEU A 154 3.26 8.36 -6.91
N LEU A 155 3.59 9.61 -6.57
CA LEU A 155 4.62 9.92 -5.59
C LEU A 155 4.17 9.51 -4.17
N GLY A 156 2.92 9.81 -3.80
CA GLY A 156 2.34 9.40 -2.52
C GLY A 156 2.36 7.87 -2.36
N PHE A 157 1.99 7.13 -3.41
CA PHE A 157 2.09 5.67 -3.43
C PHE A 157 3.53 5.19 -3.24
N ALA A 158 4.48 5.77 -3.96
CA ALA A 158 5.88 5.38 -3.83
C ALA A 158 6.42 5.64 -2.41
N VAL A 159 6.11 6.80 -1.81
CA VAL A 159 6.51 7.13 -0.44
C VAL A 159 5.89 6.16 0.57
N LEU A 160 4.62 5.80 0.38
CA LEU A 160 3.93 4.79 1.19
C LEU A 160 4.65 3.43 1.12
N MET A 161 5.01 2.98 -0.09
CA MET A 161 5.73 1.72 -0.29
C MET A 161 7.13 1.74 0.35
N PHE A 162 7.88 2.83 0.21
CA PHE A 162 9.18 2.99 0.88
C PHE A 162 9.04 2.99 2.40
N GLY A 163 8.01 3.63 2.94
CA GLY A 163 7.70 3.59 4.37
C GLY A 163 7.44 2.16 4.86
N MET A 164 6.63 1.41 4.14
CA MET A 164 6.31 0.01 4.44
C MET A 164 7.58 -0.87 4.38
N GLU A 165 8.40 -0.71 3.35
CA GLU A 165 9.66 -1.45 3.19
C GLU A 165 10.65 -1.14 4.31
N SER A 166 10.77 0.14 4.70
CA SER A 166 11.61 0.57 5.81
C SER A 166 11.17 -0.05 7.15
N MET A 167 9.85 -0.08 7.41
CA MET A 167 9.29 -0.74 8.60
C MET A 167 9.58 -2.25 8.58
N SER A 168 9.36 -2.91 7.45
CA SER A 168 9.62 -4.34 7.30
C SER A 168 11.10 -4.68 7.50
N GLY A 169 11.99 -3.86 6.94
CA GLY A 169 13.43 -4.00 7.11
C GLY A 169 13.89 -3.83 8.57
N ALA A 170 13.27 -2.89 9.30
CA ALA A 170 13.60 -2.61 10.69
C ALA A 170 13.23 -3.76 11.64
N VAL A 171 12.14 -4.50 11.35
CA VAL A 171 11.66 -5.62 12.19
C VAL A 171 12.20 -6.98 11.74
N LYS A 172 12.77 -7.08 10.54
CA LYS A 172 13.30 -8.33 9.99
C LYS A 172 14.31 -9.04 10.92
N PRO A 173 15.25 -8.35 11.58
CA PRO A 173 16.19 -8.99 12.52
C PRO A 173 15.51 -9.69 13.70
N LEU A 174 14.28 -9.28 14.07
CA LEU A 174 13.52 -9.91 15.17
C LEU A 174 13.00 -11.30 14.80
N ALA A 175 12.82 -11.59 13.51
CA ALA A 175 12.39 -12.91 13.07
C ALA A 175 13.41 -14.01 13.36
N ASP A 176 14.69 -13.63 13.55
CA ASP A 176 15.80 -14.55 13.87
C ASP A 176 16.07 -14.66 15.39
N VAL A 177 15.28 -13.97 16.24
CA VAL A 177 15.41 -13.99 17.70
C VAL A 177 14.51 -15.09 18.27
N PRO A 178 15.08 -16.15 18.91
CA PRO A 178 14.30 -17.28 19.43
C PRO A 178 13.27 -16.90 20.48
N GLU A 179 13.58 -15.88 21.31
CA GLU A 179 12.65 -15.37 22.32
C GLU A 179 11.41 -14.72 21.70
N PHE A 180 11.58 -14.06 20.55
CA PHE A 180 10.47 -13.44 19.84
C PHE A 180 9.64 -14.46 19.08
N THR A 181 10.28 -15.42 18.41
CA THR A 181 9.58 -16.50 17.69
C THR A 181 8.87 -17.45 18.66
N GLY A 182 9.44 -17.69 19.84
CA GLY A 182 8.83 -18.51 20.89
C GLY A 182 7.60 -17.86 21.56
N LEU A 183 7.43 -16.54 21.45
CA LEU A 183 6.24 -15.83 21.94
C LEU A 183 5.06 -15.90 20.95
N LEU A 184 5.36 -16.17 19.67
CA LEU A 184 4.37 -16.22 18.57
C LEU A 184 3.87 -17.64 18.28
N LEU A 185 4.51 -18.67 18.83
CA LEU A 185 4.15 -20.09 18.74
C LEU A 185 3.46 -20.57 20.01
#